data_70b2452be3ea884dd2c6996ee88e165d
#
_entry.id   70b2452be3ea884dd2c6996ee88e165d
#
_cell.length_a   1.000
_cell.length_b   1.000
_cell.length_c   1.000
_cell.angle_alpha   90.00
_cell.angle_beta   90.00
_cell.angle_gamma   90.00
#
_symmetry.space_group_name_H-M   'P 1'
#
loop_
_entity.id
_entity.type
_entity.pdbx_description
1 polymer ?
#
loop_
_entity_poly.entity_id
_entity_poly.type
_entity_poly.pdbx_seq_one_letter_code
_entity_poly.pdbx_strand_id
1 'polypeptide(L)'
;MPQHGPEIFQQFSKWGFNCIRLGIIWDGLEPEPGKYNEEYLLEIDKRIQWAGENGIYVFLDMHQDLYGSKFSDGAPEWATLDEGQPHYTGAVWSDSYLISPAVQTAFDNFWKNAPAPDGIGLQDHYANLWKHIAQRYANNTTIIGYDIMNEPFMGSSANEVMPQMLMAYAQVLVEETGQKPPSVVELAEMWGAEQSRTEALNFIASKERFSKVVDAVYELNSDFEKNQLQPFYQKVADSIREVNKNHILFLEHSYFSNTGVASAIEPTKLADGTTDPLVAYAAHGYDLVVDTKEVENQSYERVEFIFERINETGKRMNVPVMVGEWGAFNGKSEKMVENTRQLLNLFERFNFSNTYWAFYNGIGDEPYFQNAIVRQ
;
A
#
# COMPACT_ATOMS: atom_id res chain seq x y z
N MET A 1 0.98 17.29 9.77
CA MET A 1 1.60 17.33 8.43
C MET A 1 3.06 17.75 8.53
N PRO A 2 3.99 17.20 7.73
CA PRO A 2 5.36 17.64 7.70
C PRO A 2 5.46 19.14 7.40
N GLN A 3 6.36 19.85 8.10
CA GLN A 3 6.57 21.29 7.89
C GLN A 3 7.52 21.51 6.70
N HIS A 4 7.09 21.16 5.50
CA HIS A 4 7.82 21.43 4.27
C HIS A 4 7.21 22.63 3.54
N GLY A 5 8.06 23.56 3.12
CA GLY A 5 7.68 24.71 2.35
C GLY A 5 7.78 24.48 0.82
N PRO A 6 7.54 25.54 0.02
CA PRO A 6 7.57 25.44 -1.45
C PRO A 6 8.93 25.05 -2.04
N GLU A 7 10.03 25.26 -1.30
CA GLU A 7 11.39 24.92 -1.70
C GLU A 7 11.60 23.44 -2.00
N ILE A 8 10.86 22.57 -1.32
CA ILE A 8 10.92 21.12 -1.53
C ILE A 8 10.39 20.76 -2.93
N PHE A 9 9.30 21.39 -3.37
CA PHE A 9 8.73 21.16 -4.71
C PHE A 9 9.67 21.66 -5.82
N GLN A 10 10.37 22.76 -5.57
CA GLN A 10 11.44 23.22 -6.48
C GLN A 10 12.57 22.19 -6.55
N GLN A 11 12.92 21.56 -5.42
CA GLN A 11 13.95 20.53 -5.40
C GLN A 11 13.50 19.25 -6.13
N PHE A 12 12.24 18.81 -5.94
CA PHE A 12 11.67 17.68 -6.70
C PHE A 12 11.73 17.92 -8.20
N SER A 13 11.33 19.10 -8.67
CA SER A 13 11.42 19.47 -10.07
C SER A 13 12.87 19.44 -10.59
N LYS A 14 13.85 19.95 -9.81
CA LYS A 14 15.28 19.87 -10.15
C LYS A 14 15.80 18.44 -10.23
N TRP A 15 15.29 17.55 -9.42
CA TRP A 15 15.61 16.12 -9.44
C TRP A 15 14.94 15.37 -10.59
N GLY A 16 14.07 16.04 -11.35
CA GLY A 16 13.39 15.46 -12.50
C GLY A 16 12.10 14.72 -12.18
N PHE A 17 11.57 14.85 -10.96
CA PHE A 17 10.27 14.30 -10.60
C PHE A 17 9.15 15.13 -11.23
N ASN A 18 8.13 14.44 -11.73
CA ASN A 18 6.98 15.04 -12.39
C ASN A 18 5.64 14.68 -11.74
N CYS A 19 5.67 13.82 -10.73
CA CYS A 19 4.49 13.40 -9.97
C CYS A 19 4.86 13.10 -8.51
N ILE A 20 3.93 13.39 -7.60
CA ILE A 20 4.01 12.99 -6.20
C ILE A 20 2.71 12.30 -5.77
N ARG A 21 2.84 11.30 -4.94
CA ARG A 21 1.78 10.72 -4.12
C ARG A 21 1.74 11.51 -2.82
N LEU A 22 0.66 12.23 -2.59
CA LEU A 22 0.50 13.08 -1.42
C LEU A 22 -0.43 12.41 -0.42
N GLY A 23 0.13 11.86 0.65
CA GLY A 23 -0.63 11.26 1.74
C GLY A 23 -1.50 12.29 2.46
N ILE A 24 -2.77 11.98 2.58
CA ILE A 24 -3.77 12.69 3.37
C ILE A 24 -4.37 11.71 4.37
N ILE A 25 -4.70 12.16 5.57
CA ILE A 25 -5.08 11.29 6.67
C ILE A 25 -6.55 11.53 7.04
N TRP A 26 -7.35 10.46 7.13
CA TRP A 26 -8.77 10.55 7.46
C TRP A 26 -9.02 11.29 8.79
N ASP A 27 -8.26 10.97 9.84
CA ASP A 27 -8.33 11.66 11.14
C ASP A 27 -8.13 13.18 11.01
N GLY A 28 -7.18 13.60 10.19
CA GLY A 28 -6.94 15.03 9.93
C GLY A 28 -8.05 15.70 9.13
N LEU A 29 -8.72 14.97 8.25
CA LEU A 29 -9.76 15.46 7.35
C LEU A 29 -11.15 15.51 7.99
N GLU A 30 -11.49 14.51 8.83
CA GLU A 30 -12.79 14.35 9.45
C GLU A 30 -12.64 14.00 10.95
N PRO A 31 -12.21 14.98 11.77
CA PRO A 31 -11.94 14.75 13.20
C PRO A 31 -13.22 14.42 14.02
N GLU A 32 -14.38 14.77 13.54
CA GLU A 32 -15.68 14.38 14.09
C GLU A 32 -16.60 13.89 12.94
N PRO A 33 -17.52 12.94 13.19
CA PRO A 33 -18.39 12.40 12.15
C PRO A 33 -19.11 13.48 11.34
N GLY A 34 -18.91 13.48 10.02
CA GLY A 34 -19.53 14.43 9.08
C GLY A 34 -18.99 15.86 9.14
N LYS A 35 -17.93 16.13 9.92
CA LYS A 35 -17.33 17.47 10.02
C LYS A 35 -15.94 17.50 9.42
N TYR A 36 -15.85 18.10 8.24
CA TYR A 36 -14.59 18.20 7.51
C TYR A 36 -13.73 19.37 7.99
N ASN A 37 -12.45 19.16 8.12
CA ASN A 37 -11.47 20.12 8.62
C ASN A 37 -10.93 21.00 7.48
N GLU A 38 -11.51 22.18 7.34
CA GLU A 38 -11.10 23.13 6.30
C GLU A 38 -9.66 23.66 6.49
N GLU A 39 -9.16 23.75 7.72
CA GLU A 39 -7.76 24.18 7.95
C GLU A 39 -6.77 23.13 7.41
N TYR A 40 -7.08 21.86 7.61
CA TYR A 40 -6.28 20.77 7.05
C TYR A 40 -6.36 20.76 5.51
N LEU A 41 -7.53 20.95 4.93
CA LEU A 41 -7.72 21.04 3.48
C LEU A 41 -6.97 22.24 2.88
N LEU A 42 -6.92 23.39 3.56
CA LEU A 42 -6.11 24.54 3.11
C LEU A 42 -4.61 24.26 3.10
N GLU A 43 -4.12 23.41 4.00
CA GLU A 43 -2.73 22.97 3.98
C GLU A 43 -2.43 22.02 2.80
N ILE A 44 -3.42 21.18 2.43
CA ILE A 44 -3.34 20.35 1.21
C ILE A 44 -3.35 21.25 -0.03
N ASP A 45 -4.25 22.24 -0.11
CA ASP A 45 -4.33 23.20 -1.22
C ASP A 45 -2.98 23.86 -1.51
N LYS A 46 -2.27 24.30 -0.46
CA LYS A 46 -0.93 24.92 -0.60
C LYS A 46 0.07 23.97 -1.25
N ARG A 47 0.09 22.69 -0.85
CA ARG A 47 1.01 21.69 -1.40
C ARG A 47 0.69 21.38 -2.85
N ILE A 48 -0.58 21.28 -3.19
CA ILE A 48 -1.03 21.10 -4.57
C ILE A 48 -0.64 22.33 -5.43
N GLN A 49 -0.82 23.53 -4.89
CA GLN A 49 -0.40 24.76 -5.56
C GLN A 49 1.10 24.76 -5.82
N TRP A 50 1.93 24.49 -4.80
CA TRP A 50 3.39 24.45 -4.94
C TRP A 50 3.85 23.38 -5.93
N ALA A 51 3.20 22.22 -5.95
CA ALA A 51 3.46 21.19 -6.96
C ALA A 51 3.17 21.71 -8.37
N GLY A 52 2.00 22.29 -8.60
CA GLY A 52 1.59 22.83 -9.90
C GLY A 52 2.50 23.96 -10.39
N GLU A 53 2.92 24.88 -9.50
CA GLU A 53 3.87 25.96 -9.80
C GLU A 53 5.26 25.44 -10.24
N ASN A 54 5.60 24.19 -9.89
CA ASN A 54 6.85 23.52 -10.25
C ASN A 54 6.68 22.43 -11.32
N GLY A 55 5.52 22.35 -11.97
CA GLY A 55 5.25 21.37 -13.04
C GLY A 55 5.13 19.94 -12.57
N ILE A 56 4.75 19.73 -11.30
CA ILE A 56 4.59 18.43 -10.67
C ILE A 56 3.10 18.12 -10.55
N TYR A 57 2.68 16.96 -11.02
CA TYR A 57 1.34 16.42 -10.80
C TYR A 57 1.21 15.78 -9.43
N VAL A 58 0.00 15.72 -8.92
CA VAL A 58 -0.32 15.15 -7.61
C VAL A 58 -1.42 14.11 -7.75
N PHE A 59 -1.31 12.96 -7.11
CA PHE A 59 -2.47 12.18 -6.74
C PHE A 59 -2.56 12.08 -5.21
N LEU A 60 -3.80 12.19 -4.72
CA LEU A 60 -4.07 12.20 -3.29
C LEU A 60 -4.25 10.75 -2.82
N ASP A 61 -3.53 10.37 -1.81
CA ASP A 61 -3.59 9.08 -1.19
C ASP A 61 -4.27 9.18 0.18
N MET A 62 -5.37 8.46 0.38
CA MET A 62 -5.96 8.32 1.72
C MET A 62 -5.13 7.30 2.51
N HIS A 63 -4.10 7.84 3.13
CA HIS A 63 -3.10 7.05 3.81
C HIS A 63 -3.60 6.50 5.15
N GLN A 64 -3.25 5.28 5.43
CA GLN A 64 -3.41 4.61 6.69
C GLN A 64 -2.27 3.62 6.92
N ASP A 65 -1.82 3.54 8.17
CA ASP A 65 -1.06 2.44 8.70
C ASP A 65 -1.72 1.94 9.99
N LEU A 66 -1.89 0.61 10.08
CA LEU A 66 -2.56 -0.05 11.21
C LEU A 66 -3.99 0.44 11.45
N TYR A 67 -4.69 0.86 10.37
CA TYR A 67 -6.07 1.33 10.35
C TYR A 67 -6.26 2.79 10.77
N GLY A 68 -5.69 3.25 11.88
CA GLY A 68 -6.05 4.57 12.37
C GLY A 68 -5.13 5.18 13.42
N SER A 69 -5.37 6.43 13.74
CA SER A 69 -4.57 7.28 14.62
C SER A 69 -4.38 6.73 16.04
N LYS A 70 -5.24 5.80 16.45
CA LYS A 70 -5.10 5.09 17.73
C LYS A 70 -3.89 4.15 17.77
N PHE A 71 -3.45 3.64 16.61
CA PHE A 71 -2.39 2.64 16.52
C PHE A 71 -1.17 3.16 15.72
N SER A 72 -1.40 3.95 14.67
CA SER A 72 -0.39 4.63 13.87
C SER A 72 -1.00 5.87 13.21
N ASP A 73 -1.56 5.75 11.99
CA ASP A 73 -2.29 6.82 11.33
C ASP A 73 -3.47 6.27 10.50
N GLY A 74 -4.30 7.16 9.92
CA GLY A 74 -5.45 6.80 9.12
C GLY A 74 -6.78 7.25 9.73
N ALA A 75 -7.62 6.30 10.14
CA ALA A 75 -8.95 6.57 10.66
C ALA A 75 -8.93 7.33 12.00
N PRO A 76 -9.87 8.27 12.23
CA PRO A 76 -10.03 8.95 13.52
C PRO A 76 -10.51 7.98 14.62
N GLU A 77 -10.33 8.40 15.87
CA GLU A 77 -10.70 7.58 17.03
C GLU A 77 -12.18 7.14 16.98
N TRP A 78 -13.10 8.04 16.57
CA TRP A 78 -14.53 7.72 16.47
C TRP A 78 -14.85 6.65 15.41
N ALA A 79 -13.98 6.47 14.40
CA ALA A 79 -14.10 5.46 13.35
C ALA A 79 -13.29 4.19 13.68
N THR A 80 -12.47 4.20 14.73
CA THR A 80 -11.62 3.07 15.14
C THR A 80 -12.34 2.17 16.13
N LEU A 81 -13.24 1.32 15.63
CA LEU A 81 -14.08 0.43 16.43
C LEU A 81 -13.34 -0.87 16.76
N ASP A 82 -12.43 -0.83 17.72
CA ASP A 82 -11.60 -1.97 18.14
C ASP A 82 -12.23 -2.84 19.24
N GLU A 83 -13.43 -2.48 19.72
CA GLU A 83 -14.19 -3.19 20.75
C GLU A 83 -13.42 -3.42 22.08
N GLY A 84 -12.42 -2.58 22.33
CA GLY A 84 -11.56 -2.70 23.51
C GLY A 84 -10.59 -3.88 23.46
N GLN A 85 -10.35 -4.46 22.30
CA GLN A 85 -9.37 -5.52 22.12
C GLN A 85 -7.94 -5.03 22.43
N PRO A 86 -7.04 -5.93 22.86
CA PRO A 86 -5.67 -5.54 23.14
C PRO A 86 -4.91 -5.21 21.85
N HIS A 87 -4.06 -4.18 21.93
CA HIS A 87 -3.11 -3.84 20.87
C HIS A 87 -1.73 -4.40 21.21
N TYR A 88 -1.10 -5.05 20.23
CA TYR A 88 0.25 -5.56 20.32
C TYR A 88 1.12 -5.03 19.20
N THR A 89 2.37 -4.70 19.53
CA THR A 89 3.43 -4.36 18.57
C THR A 89 4.44 -5.50 18.50
N GLY A 90 4.94 -5.77 17.29
CA GLY A 90 5.95 -6.82 17.08
C GLY A 90 7.38 -6.30 17.03
N ALA A 91 8.27 -7.05 16.37
CA ALA A 91 9.67 -6.68 16.17
C ALA A 91 9.80 -5.51 15.16
N VAL A 92 8.91 -5.45 14.19
CA VAL A 92 8.71 -4.34 13.26
C VAL A 92 7.29 -3.79 13.42
N TRP A 93 7.07 -2.55 13.01
CA TRP A 93 5.77 -1.88 13.19
C TRP A 93 4.62 -2.63 12.49
N SER A 94 4.88 -3.15 11.31
CA SER A 94 3.90 -3.85 10.47
C SER A 94 3.48 -5.23 11.01
N ASP A 95 4.24 -5.82 11.94
CA ASP A 95 3.82 -7.06 12.63
C ASP A 95 2.44 -6.89 13.31
N SER A 96 2.10 -5.66 13.71
CA SER A 96 0.83 -5.35 14.37
C SER A 96 -0.40 -5.69 13.52
N TYR A 97 -0.31 -5.68 12.21
CA TYR A 97 -1.37 -6.18 11.34
C TYR A 97 -1.71 -7.65 11.63
N LEU A 98 -0.69 -8.46 11.90
CA LEU A 98 -0.81 -9.91 12.08
C LEU A 98 -1.10 -10.33 13.52
N ILE A 99 -0.62 -9.56 14.51
CA ILE A 99 -0.65 -9.98 15.91
C ILE A 99 -1.54 -9.14 16.82
N SER A 100 -2.10 -8.00 16.32
CA SER A 100 -2.93 -7.11 17.13
C SER A 100 -4.43 -7.34 16.91
N PRO A 101 -5.15 -7.96 17.86
CA PRO A 101 -6.60 -8.09 17.77
C PRO A 101 -7.33 -6.76 17.62
N ALA A 102 -6.82 -5.69 18.24
CA ALA A 102 -7.42 -4.36 18.13
C ALA A 102 -7.39 -3.82 16.69
N VAL A 103 -6.25 -3.94 16.00
CA VAL A 103 -6.10 -3.54 14.59
C VAL A 103 -7.01 -4.37 13.70
N GLN A 104 -6.99 -5.70 13.87
CA GLN A 104 -7.81 -6.62 13.08
C GLN A 104 -9.31 -6.35 13.26
N THR A 105 -9.77 -6.14 14.51
CA THR A 105 -11.17 -5.84 14.81
C THR A 105 -11.61 -4.50 14.20
N ALA A 106 -10.76 -3.49 14.21
CA ALA A 106 -11.06 -2.21 13.59
C ALA A 106 -11.28 -2.36 12.07
N PHE A 107 -10.42 -3.11 11.37
CA PHE A 107 -10.63 -3.43 9.96
C PHE A 107 -11.90 -4.26 9.73
N ASP A 108 -12.16 -5.29 10.55
CA ASP A 108 -13.37 -6.10 10.43
C ASP A 108 -14.65 -5.25 10.53
N ASN A 109 -14.67 -4.29 11.45
CA ASN A 109 -15.80 -3.37 11.59
C ASN A 109 -15.92 -2.41 10.42
N PHE A 110 -14.79 -1.95 9.85
CA PHE A 110 -14.81 -1.17 8.62
C PHE A 110 -15.38 -1.95 7.44
N TRP A 111 -14.91 -3.18 7.22
CA TRP A 111 -15.39 -4.02 6.11
C TRP A 111 -16.87 -4.41 6.25
N LYS A 112 -17.37 -4.54 7.47
CA LYS A 112 -18.82 -4.75 7.75
C LYS A 112 -19.64 -3.47 7.59
N ASN A 113 -19.02 -2.32 7.29
CA ASN A 113 -19.66 -1.01 7.30
C ASN A 113 -20.39 -0.74 8.62
N ALA A 114 -19.75 -1.09 9.75
CA ALA A 114 -20.33 -0.93 11.08
C ALA A 114 -20.73 0.55 11.33
N PRO A 115 -21.83 0.81 12.07
CA PRO A 115 -22.29 2.16 12.33
C PRO A 115 -21.32 2.93 13.23
N ALA A 116 -20.98 4.15 12.80
CA ALA A 116 -20.28 5.15 13.61
C ALA A 116 -21.18 5.67 14.75
N PRO A 117 -20.66 6.50 15.68
CA PRO A 117 -21.45 7.03 16.79
C PRO A 117 -22.72 7.81 16.40
N ASP A 118 -22.78 8.34 15.19
CA ASP A 118 -23.96 9.02 14.63
C ASP A 118 -24.93 8.08 13.90
N GLY A 119 -24.60 6.80 13.81
CA GLY A 119 -25.41 5.76 13.18
C GLY A 119 -25.18 5.57 11.68
N ILE A 120 -24.30 6.37 11.05
CA ILE A 120 -23.91 6.21 9.64
C ILE A 120 -22.78 5.16 9.56
N GLY A 121 -22.75 4.34 8.51
CA GLY A 121 -21.71 3.33 8.34
C GLY A 121 -20.31 3.93 8.10
N LEU A 122 -19.27 3.25 8.59
CA LEU A 122 -17.89 3.72 8.47
C LEU A 122 -17.45 3.92 7.00
N GLN A 123 -17.83 2.99 6.11
CA GLN A 123 -17.54 3.14 4.68
C GLN A 123 -18.39 4.24 4.04
N ASP A 124 -19.56 4.55 4.59
CA ASP A 124 -20.40 5.63 4.07
C ASP A 124 -19.79 6.98 4.43
N HIS A 125 -19.23 7.15 5.64
CA HIS A 125 -18.41 8.31 5.99
C HIS A 125 -17.22 8.46 5.05
N TYR A 126 -16.47 7.38 4.84
CA TYR A 126 -15.29 7.36 3.97
C TYR A 126 -15.62 7.77 2.53
N ALA A 127 -16.72 7.24 1.98
CA ALA A 127 -17.19 7.58 0.64
C ALA A 127 -17.67 9.04 0.55
N ASN A 128 -18.36 9.55 1.58
CA ASN A 128 -18.78 10.95 1.66
C ASN A 128 -17.58 11.89 1.77
N LEU A 129 -16.55 11.53 2.53
CA LEU A 129 -15.30 12.29 2.62
C LEU A 129 -14.62 12.38 1.25
N TRP A 130 -14.47 11.24 0.54
CA TRP A 130 -13.93 11.24 -0.81
C TRP A 130 -14.76 12.07 -1.78
N LYS A 131 -16.08 12.02 -1.69
CA LYS A 131 -16.96 12.88 -2.48
C LYS A 131 -16.68 14.37 -2.22
N HIS A 132 -16.53 14.76 -0.94
CA HIS A 132 -16.20 16.13 -0.57
C HIS A 132 -14.85 16.58 -1.16
N ILE A 133 -13.81 15.76 -1.03
CA ILE A 133 -12.48 16.01 -1.61
C ILE A 133 -12.57 16.11 -3.13
N ALA A 134 -13.23 15.15 -3.78
CA ALA A 134 -13.36 15.11 -5.23
C ALA A 134 -14.13 16.29 -5.79
N GLN A 135 -15.13 16.79 -5.07
CA GLN A 135 -15.86 18.01 -5.43
C GLN A 135 -14.98 19.25 -5.32
N ARG A 136 -14.19 19.37 -4.23
CA ARG A 136 -13.25 20.50 -4.03
C ARG A 136 -12.28 20.63 -5.19
N TYR A 137 -11.78 19.52 -5.68
CA TYR A 137 -10.73 19.48 -6.70
C TYR A 137 -11.21 19.15 -8.11
N ALA A 138 -12.52 19.15 -8.38
CA ALA A 138 -13.09 18.69 -9.63
C ALA A 138 -12.52 19.38 -10.90
N ASN A 139 -12.04 20.62 -10.78
CA ASN A 139 -11.46 21.42 -11.86
C ASN A 139 -9.95 21.67 -11.67
N ASN A 140 -9.29 21.02 -10.71
CA ASN A 140 -7.88 21.21 -10.45
C ASN A 140 -7.04 20.32 -11.38
N THR A 141 -6.31 20.89 -12.32
CA THR A 141 -5.52 20.17 -13.31
C THR A 141 -4.16 19.71 -12.83
N THR A 142 -3.73 20.14 -11.64
CA THR A 142 -2.51 19.63 -10.98
C THR A 142 -2.76 18.24 -10.40
N ILE A 143 -3.99 17.99 -9.94
CA ILE A 143 -4.38 16.66 -9.43
C ILE A 143 -4.70 15.77 -10.62
N ILE A 144 -4.08 14.58 -10.67
CA ILE A 144 -4.37 13.56 -11.68
C ILE A 144 -5.36 12.51 -11.17
N GLY A 145 -5.49 12.32 -9.86
CA GLY A 145 -6.42 11.34 -9.33
C GLY A 145 -6.38 11.15 -7.82
N TYR A 146 -7.08 10.11 -7.41
CA TYR A 146 -7.35 9.75 -6.01
C TYR A 146 -6.99 8.28 -5.77
N ASP A 147 -6.05 8.05 -4.87
CA ASP A 147 -5.69 6.74 -4.36
C ASP A 147 -6.60 6.44 -3.17
N ILE A 148 -7.51 5.50 -3.39
CA ILE A 148 -8.72 5.40 -2.56
C ILE A 148 -8.39 4.98 -1.14
N MET A 149 -7.47 4.04 -0.94
CA MET A 149 -7.04 3.57 0.37
C MET A 149 -5.66 2.94 0.27
N ASN A 150 -4.72 3.44 1.09
CA ASN A 150 -3.41 2.82 1.26
C ASN A 150 -3.52 1.40 1.84
N GLU A 151 -2.91 0.43 1.19
CA GLU A 151 -2.65 -0.94 1.66
C GLU A 151 -3.85 -1.62 2.38
N PRO A 152 -4.96 -1.86 1.66
CA PRO A 152 -6.15 -2.45 2.28
C PRO A 152 -5.84 -3.80 2.94
N PHE A 153 -6.07 -3.89 4.25
CA PHE A 153 -5.79 -5.08 5.03
C PHE A 153 -7.07 -5.86 5.37
N MET A 154 -7.02 -7.19 5.30
CA MET A 154 -8.21 -8.06 5.40
C MET A 154 -8.73 -8.32 6.83
N GLY A 155 -8.24 -7.59 7.83
CA GLY A 155 -8.68 -7.75 9.21
C GLY A 155 -8.30 -9.11 9.81
N SER A 156 -9.19 -9.69 10.61
CA SER A 156 -8.95 -10.97 11.32
C SER A 156 -8.79 -12.17 10.40
N SER A 157 -9.23 -12.10 9.13
CA SER A 157 -8.99 -13.16 8.14
C SER A 157 -7.50 -13.40 7.89
N ALA A 158 -6.65 -12.40 8.17
CA ALA A 158 -5.19 -12.52 8.08
C ALA A 158 -4.60 -13.56 9.05
N ASN A 159 -5.32 -13.96 10.10
CA ASN A 159 -4.87 -15.00 11.02
C ASN A 159 -4.68 -16.37 10.36
N GLU A 160 -5.27 -16.58 9.17
CA GLU A 160 -5.08 -17.80 8.39
C GLU A 160 -3.91 -17.71 7.40
N VAL A 161 -3.44 -16.50 7.06
CA VAL A 161 -2.42 -16.28 6.02
C VAL A 161 -1.06 -16.83 6.45
N MET A 162 -0.53 -16.40 7.60
CA MET A 162 0.79 -16.84 8.06
C MET A 162 0.89 -18.35 8.28
N PRO A 163 -0.08 -19.03 8.92
CA PRO A 163 -0.04 -20.48 9.03
C PRO A 163 -0.01 -21.19 7.68
N GLN A 164 -0.78 -20.72 6.68
CA GLN A 164 -0.78 -21.35 5.36
C GLN A 164 0.53 -21.10 4.62
N MET A 165 1.11 -19.90 4.67
CA MET A 165 2.43 -19.62 4.09
C MET A 165 3.53 -20.46 4.73
N LEU A 166 3.53 -20.61 6.07
CA LEU A 166 4.51 -21.43 6.79
C LEU A 166 4.36 -22.93 6.45
N MET A 167 3.14 -23.43 6.28
CA MET A 167 2.90 -24.81 5.84
C MET A 167 3.39 -25.02 4.40
N ALA A 168 3.15 -24.07 3.50
CA ALA A 168 3.65 -24.13 2.14
C ALA A 168 5.18 -24.08 2.10
N TYR A 169 5.81 -23.23 2.91
CA TYR A 169 7.25 -23.20 3.11
C TYR A 169 7.79 -24.58 3.56
N ALA A 170 7.18 -25.18 4.57
CA ALA A 170 7.56 -26.51 5.05
C ALA A 170 7.43 -27.57 3.96
N GLN A 171 6.39 -27.53 3.15
CA GLN A 171 6.22 -28.44 2.01
C GLN A 171 7.34 -28.29 0.99
N VAL A 172 7.67 -27.05 0.59
CA VAL A 172 8.78 -26.77 -0.33
C VAL A 172 10.11 -27.28 0.24
N LEU A 173 10.34 -27.06 1.55
CA LEU A 173 11.55 -27.55 2.22
C LEU A 173 11.67 -29.07 2.14
N VAL A 174 10.58 -29.81 2.43
CA VAL A 174 10.52 -31.27 2.33
C VAL A 174 10.77 -31.77 0.91
N GLU A 175 10.09 -31.16 -0.07
CA GLU A 175 10.23 -31.53 -1.50
C GLU A 175 11.67 -31.40 -1.99
N GLU A 176 12.36 -30.35 -1.58
CA GLU A 176 13.70 -30.06 -2.07
C GLU A 176 14.83 -30.74 -1.28
N THR A 177 14.65 -30.91 0.03
CA THR A 177 15.73 -31.40 0.89
C THR A 177 15.56 -32.85 1.32
N GLY A 178 14.34 -33.41 1.19
CA GLY A 178 14.00 -34.73 1.74
C GLY A 178 13.97 -34.79 3.29
N GLN A 179 14.05 -33.63 3.94
CA GLN A 179 14.02 -33.56 5.42
C GLN A 179 12.62 -33.86 5.95
N LYS A 180 12.55 -34.23 7.22
CA LYS A 180 11.25 -34.36 7.91
C LYS A 180 10.59 -32.97 7.98
N PRO A 181 9.26 -32.86 7.74
CA PRO A 181 8.57 -31.60 7.88
C PRO A 181 8.71 -31.03 9.30
N PRO A 182 9.06 -29.74 9.46
CA PRO A 182 9.08 -29.09 10.75
C PRO A 182 7.66 -29.06 11.34
N SER A 183 7.56 -29.11 12.65
CA SER A 183 6.30 -28.93 13.37
C SER A 183 5.85 -27.46 13.31
N VAL A 184 4.56 -27.20 13.58
CA VAL A 184 4.02 -25.83 13.64
C VAL A 184 4.78 -24.97 14.66
N VAL A 185 5.21 -25.56 15.78
CA VAL A 185 6.00 -24.85 16.80
C VAL A 185 7.38 -24.46 16.26
N GLU A 186 8.08 -25.40 15.61
CA GLU A 186 9.38 -25.13 14.99
C GLU A 186 9.29 -24.06 13.88
N LEU A 187 8.21 -24.05 13.10
CA LEU A 187 7.96 -23.02 12.09
C LEU A 187 7.71 -21.64 12.73
N ALA A 188 6.93 -21.57 13.81
CA ALA A 188 6.67 -20.32 14.53
C ALA A 188 7.94 -19.78 15.19
N GLU A 189 8.74 -20.64 15.82
CA GLU A 189 10.04 -20.29 16.42
C GLU A 189 11.04 -19.81 15.35
N MET A 190 11.09 -20.50 14.21
CA MET A 190 11.92 -20.11 13.07
C MET A 190 11.58 -18.70 12.57
N TRP A 191 10.29 -18.39 12.42
CA TRP A 191 9.87 -17.07 11.95
C TRP A 191 10.06 -15.97 13.00
N GLY A 192 9.90 -16.32 14.30
CA GLY A 192 10.06 -15.39 15.41
C GLY A 192 11.50 -14.97 15.71
N ALA A 193 12.50 -15.75 15.28
CA ALA A 193 13.91 -15.47 15.53
C ALA A 193 14.60 -14.88 14.28
N GLU A 194 15.34 -13.77 14.45
CA GLU A 194 15.95 -13.01 13.34
C GLU A 194 16.84 -13.89 12.43
N GLN A 195 17.74 -14.68 13.03
CA GLN A 195 18.67 -15.51 12.23
C GLN A 195 17.95 -16.60 11.43
N SER A 196 17.07 -17.36 12.04
CA SER A 196 16.37 -18.45 11.35
C SER A 196 15.36 -17.93 10.33
N ARG A 197 14.74 -16.75 10.56
CA ARG A 197 13.94 -16.07 9.58
C ARG A 197 14.78 -15.65 8.36
N THR A 198 15.98 -15.10 8.56
CA THR A 198 16.91 -14.77 7.47
C THR A 198 17.28 -16.00 6.65
N GLU A 199 17.58 -17.13 7.30
CA GLU A 199 17.87 -18.40 6.64
C GLU A 199 16.66 -18.90 5.81
N ALA A 200 15.45 -18.80 6.37
CA ALA A 200 14.21 -19.15 5.67
C ALA A 200 13.96 -18.25 4.45
N LEU A 201 14.16 -16.93 4.57
CA LEU A 201 14.04 -15.98 3.47
C LEU A 201 15.08 -16.24 2.37
N ASN A 202 16.30 -16.63 2.74
CA ASN A 202 17.34 -17.03 1.79
C ASN A 202 16.98 -18.35 1.07
N PHE A 203 16.35 -19.29 1.77
CA PHE A 203 15.88 -20.53 1.15
C PHE A 203 14.82 -20.28 0.08
N ILE A 204 13.87 -19.37 0.32
CA ILE A 204 12.85 -18.96 -0.65
C ILE A 204 13.29 -17.76 -1.51
N ALA A 205 14.59 -17.52 -1.67
CA ALA A 205 15.09 -16.42 -2.51
C ALA A 205 14.79 -16.63 -4.00
N SER A 206 14.65 -17.89 -4.48
CA SER A 206 14.30 -18.16 -5.86
C SER A 206 12.83 -17.94 -6.15
N LYS A 207 12.53 -17.46 -7.35
CA LYS A 207 11.16 -17.25 -7.85
C LYS A 207 10.31 -18.51 -7.71
N GLU A 208 10.86 -19.69 -8.06
CA GLU A 208 10.12 -20.95 -8.01
C GLU A 208 9.65 -21.32 -6.60
N ARG A 209 10.54 -21.20 -5.61
CA ARG A 209 10.19 -21.51 -4.21
C ARG A 209 9.26 -20.48 -3.63
N PHE A 210 9.54 -19.20 -3.90
CA PHE A 210 8.76 -18.09 -3.41
C PHE A 210 7.32 -18.14 -3.92
N SER A 211 7.13 -18.38 -5.21
CA SER A 211 5.77 -18.47 -5.79
C SER A 211 4.92 -19.55 -5.12
N LYS A 212 5.49 -20.73 -4.82
CA LYS A 212 4.77 -21.81 -4.13
C LYS A 212 4.28 -21.38 -2.75
N VAL A 213 5.05 -20.54 -2.05
CA VAL A 213 4.70 -20.06 -0.70
C VAL A 213 3.58 -19.01 -0.77
N VAL A 214 3.71 -18.01 -1.63
CA VAL A 214 2.73 -16.92 -1.70
C VAL A 214 1.42 -17.34 -2.40
N ASP A 215 1.51 -18.25 -3.37
CA ASP A 215 0.31 -18.77 -4.06
C ASP A 215 -0.59 -19.62 -3.14
N ALA A 216 -0.06 -20.16 -2.03
CA ALA A 216 -0.82 -20.92 -1.06
C ALA A 216 -1.96 -20.11 -0.40
N VAL A 217 -1.86 -18.78 -0.37
CA VAL A 217 -2.85 -17.89 0.24
C VAL A 217 -3.69 -17.12 -0.78
N TYR A 218 -3.58 -17.46 -2.05
CA TYR A 218 -4.32 -16.79 -3.13
C TYR A 218 -5.84 -16.79 -2.89
N GLU A 219 -6.42 -17.93 -2.50
CA GLU A 219 -7.86 -18.02 -2.30
C GLU A 219 -8.37 -17.10 -1.19
N LEU A 220 -7.64 -17.01 -0.07
CA LEU A 220 -7.96 -16.07 1.04
C LEU A 220 -7.88 -14.62 0.56
N ASN A 221 -6.81 -14.28 -0.14
CA ASN A 221 -6.60 -12.94 -0.67
C ASN A 221 -7.68 -12.56 -1.69
N SER A 222 -7.95 -13.46 -2.63
CA SER A 222 -8.95 -13.30 -3.67
C SER A 222 -10.38 -13.17 -3.11
N ASP A 223 -10.70 -13.92 -2.05
CA ASP A 223 -12.00 -13.82 -1.37
C ASP A 223 -12.19 -12.44 -0.73
N PHE A 224 -11.19 -11.96 0.00
CA PHE A 224 -11.20 -10.61 0.57
C PHE A 224 -11.35 -9.53 -0.51
N GLU A 225 -10.53 -9.59 -1.55
CA GLU A 225 -10.56 -8.58 -2.62
C GLU A 225 -11.90 -8.55 -3.35
N LYS A 226 -12.49 -9.71 -3.68
CA LYS A 226 -13.75 -9.78 -4.39
C LYS A 226 -14.97 -9.42 -3.55
N ASN A 227 -14.99 -9.83 -2.28
CA ASN A 227 -16.19 -9.77 -1.46
C ASN A 227 -16.23 -8.59 -0.48
N GLN A 228 -15.08 -7.94 -0.22
CA GLN A 228 -14.97 -6.80 0.70
C GLN A 228 -14.35 -5.59 0.01
N LEU A 229 -13.15 -5.70 -0.55
CA LEU A 229 -12.42 -4.59 -1.13
C LEU A 229 -13.10 -4.04 -2.40
N GLN A 230 -13.46 -4.90 -3.33
CA GLN A 230 -14.08 -4.48 -4.59
C GLN A 230 -15.43 -3.78 -4.41
N PRO A 231 -16.37 -4.27 -3.56
CA PRO A 231 -17.59 -3.53 -3.24
C PRO A 231 -17.34 -2.18 -2.59
N PHE A 232 -16.32 -2.07 -1.73
CA PHE A 232 -15.92 -0.81 -1.13
C PHE A 232 -15.38 0.17 -2.18
N TYR A 233 -14.50 -0.27 -3.06
CA TYR A 233 -14.00 0.56 -4.16
C TYR A 233 -15.13 1.05 -5.07
N GLN A 234 -16.09 0.20 -5.39
CA GLN A 234 -17.25 0.62 -6.17
C GLN A 234 -18.08 1.68 -5.45
N LYS A 235 -18.33 1.52 -4.14
CA LYS A 235 -19.06 2.50 -3.32
C LYS A 235 -18.37 3.87 -3.34
N VAL A 236 -17.05 3.90 -3.14
CA VAL A 236 -16.29 5.16 -3.15
C VAL A 236 -16.25 5.76 -4.56
N ALA A 237 -16.03 4.93 -5.59
CA ALA A 237 -16.04 5.37 -6.98
C ALA A 237 -17.37 6.01 -7.37
N ASP A 238 -18.49 5.39 -7.02
CA ASP A 238 -19.84 5.93 -7.29
C ASP A 238 -19.99 7.32 -6.67
N SER A 239 -19.57 7.49 -5.40
CA SER A 239 -19.63 8.76 -4.69
C SER A 239 -18.76 9.85 -5.34
N ILE A 240 -17.54 9.49 -5.76
CA ILE A 240 -16.65 10.40 -6.48
C ILE A 240 -17.24 10.77 -7.85
N ARG A 241 -17.75 9.80 -8.61
CA ARG A 241 -18.26 10.01 -9.98
C ARG A 241 -19.54 10.85 -10.04
N GLU A 242 -20.28 10.98 -8.94
CA GLU A 242 -21.38 11.94 -8.85
C GLU A 242 -20.92 13.40 -9.04
N VAL A 243 -19.71 13.75 -8.60
CA VAL A 243 -19.19 15.12 -8.55
C VAL A 243 -17.95 15.35 -9.39
N ASN A 244 -17.24 14.29 -9.78
CA ASN A 244 -15.97 14.39 -10.51
C ASN A 244 -15.83 13.27 -11.55
N LYS A 245 -15.73 13.66 -12.81
CA LYS A 245 -15.63 12.75 -13.97
C LYS A 245 -14.29 12.86 -14.71
N ASN A 246 -13.33 13.59 -14.14
CA ASN A 246 -12.10 13.99 -14.86
C ASN A 246 -10.83 13.34 -14.30
N HIS A 247 -10.86 12.87 -13.04
CA HIS A 247 -9.68 12.38 -12.35
C HIS A 247 -9.64 10.84 -12.32
N ILE A 248 -8.42 10.31 -12.31
CA ILE A 248 -8.16 8.87 -12.26
C ILE A 248 -8.48 8.35 -10.85
N LEU A 249 -9.09 7.17 -10.76
CA LEU A 249 -9.17 6.40 -9.53
C LEU A 249 -8.00 5.42 -9.51
N PHE A 250 -7.15 5.54 -8.53
CA PHE A 250 -6.06 4.63 -8.27
C PHE A 250 -6.57 3.56 -7.29
N LEU A 251 -6.52 2.29 -7.72
CA LEU A 251 -7.00 1.16 -6.95
C LEU A 251 -5.81 0.30 -6.53
N GLU A 252 -5.57 0.21 -5.25
CA GLU A 252 -4.56 -0.69 -4.70
C GLU A 252 -5.09 -2.12 -4.58
N HIS A 253 -4.19 -3.06 -4.60
CA HIS A 253 -4.46 -4.44 -4.20
C HIS A 253 -4.44 -4.57 -2.67
N SER A 254 -4.78 -5.76 -2.16
CA SER A 254 -4.67 -6.02 -0.74
C SER A 254 -3.22 -5.98 -0.25
N TYR A 255 -3.03 -5.72 1.03
CA TYR A 255 -1.73 -5.70 1.71
C TYR A 255 -0.80 -6.88 1.35
N PHE A 256 -1.33 -8.10 1.29
CA PHE A 256 -0.51 -9.29 0.99
C PHE A 256 -0.03 -9.34 -0.47
N SER A 257 -0.71 -8.65 -1.37
CA SER A 257 -0.27 -8.57 -2.77
C SER A 257 0.97 -7.69 -2.94
N ASN A 258 1.31 -6.82 -1.97
CA ASN A 258 2.58 -6.07 -1.93
C ASN A 258 3.80 -7.00 -1.97
N THR A 259 3.64 -8.22 -1.48
CA THR A 259 4.70 -9.25 -1.42
C THR A 259 4.49 -10.37 -2.43
N GLY A 260 3.68 -10.17 -3.46
CA GLY A 260 3.58 -11.07 -4.61
C GLY A 260 2.44 -12.09 -4.59
N VAL A 261 1.54 -12.05 -3.59
CA VAL A 261 0.28 -12.79 -3.68
C VAL A 261 -0.53 -12.22 -4.85
N ALA A 262 -1.05 -13.08 -5.71
CA ALA A 262 -1.81 -12.61 -6.87
C ALA A 262 -3.07 -11.85 -6.45
N SER A 263 -3.35 -10.73 -7.14
CA SER A 263 -4.52 -9.90 -6.88
C SER A 263 -5.69 -10.28 -7.80
N ALA A 264 -6.90 -10.15 -7.28
CA ALA A 264 -8.16 -10.41 -7.98
C ALA A 264 -9.01 -9.15 -8.19
N ILE A 265 -8.50 -7.95 -7.86
CA ILE A 265 -9.27 -6.70 -8.06
C ILE A 265 -9.56 -6.45 -9.54
N GLU A 266 -10.64 -5.73 -9.78
CA GLU A 266 -11.10 -5.34 -11.12
C GLU A 266 -11.32 -3.83 -11.18
N PRO A 267 -11.33 -3.22 -12.38
CA PRO A 267 -11.72 -1.82 -12.52
C PRO A 267 -13.17 -1.58 -12.04
N THR A 268 -13.40 -0.42 -11.43
CA THR A 268 -14.75 0.01 -11.07
C THR A 268 -15.61 0.25 -12.31
N LYS A 269 -16.93 0.31 -12.11
CA LYS A 269 -17.91 0.51 -13.17
C LYS A 269 -18.60 1.86 -13.04
N LEU A 270 -18.98 2.44 -14.16
CA LEU A 270 -19.87 3.59 -14.22
C LEU A 270 -21.33 3.16 -13.98
N ALA A 271 -22.20 4.14 -13.72
CA ALA A 271 -23.63 3.89 -13.43
C ALA A 271 -24.39 3.15 -14.54
N ASP A 272 -23.89 3.18 -15.78
CA ASP A 272 -24.44 2.43 -16.92
C ASP A 272 -23.92 1.00 -17.01
N GLY A 273 -23.08 0.55 -16.07
CA GLY A 273 -22.48 -0.76 -16.00
C GLY A 273 -21.22 -0.95 -16.86
N THR A 274 -20.81 0.06 -17.62
CA THR A 274 -19.54 0.02 -18.38
C THR A 274 -18.35 0.16 -17.44
N THR A 275 -17.18 -0.35 -17.84
CA THR A 275 -15.94 -0.15 -17.10
C THR A 275 -15.58 1.34 -17.07
N ASP A 276 -15.21 1.85 -15.88
CA ASP A 276 -14.73 3.22 -15.75
C ASP A 276 -13.38 3.38 -16.49
N PRO A 277 -13.30 4.22 -17.53
CA PRO A 277 -12.08 4.38 -18.30
C PRO A 277 -10.97 5.15 -17.57
N LEU A 278 -11.30 5.78 -16.45
CA LEU A 278 -10.37 6.56 -15.63
C LEU A 278 -10.00 5.81 -14.35
N VAL A 279 -9.51 4.59 -14.52
CA VAL A 279 -8.96 3.74 -13.44
C VAL A 279 -7.51 3.42 -13.78
N ALA A 280 -6.64 3.44 -12.78
CA ALA A 280 -5.30 2.90 -12.82
C ALA A 280 -5.10 1.90 -11.68
N TYR A 281 -4.27 0.90 -11.90
CA TYR A 281 -3.86 -0.03 -10.85
C TYR A 281 -2.69 0.57 -10.08
N ALA A 282 -2.90 0.87 -8.81
CA ALA A 282 -1.92 1.46 -7.91
C ALA A 282 -1.31 0.38 -7.01
N ALA A 283 -0.33 -0.36 -7.54
CA ALA A 283 0.31 -1.43 -6.80
C ALA A 283 1.42 -0.91 -5.89
N HIS A 284 1.62 -1.58 -4.76
CA HIS A 284 2.86 -1.50 -3.98
C HIS A 284 3.69 -2.76 -4.18
N GLY A 285 5.00 -2.66 -4.03
CA GLY A 285 5.88 -3.81 -4.22
C GLY A 285 7.12 -3.74 -3.35
N TYR A 286 7.22 -4.69 -2.41
CA TYR A 286 8.30 -4.77 -1.44
C TYR A 286 8.79 -6.21 -1.27
N ASP A 287 10.12 -6.40 -1.18
CA ASP A 287 10.65 -7.66 -0.72
C ASP A 287 10.36 -7.88 0.77
N LEU A 288 10.26 -9.13 1.20
CA LEU A 288 10.00 -9.53 2.59
C LEU A 288 11.06 -9.05 3.60
N VAL A 289 12.17 -8.50 3.15
CA VAL A 289 13.21 -7.92 4.01
C VAL A 289 13.05 -6.42 4.27
N VAL A 290 12.05 -5.77 3.65
CA VAL A 290 11.74 -4.36 3.94
C VAL A 290 11.44 -4.18 5.42
N ASP A 291 11.74 -3.02 5.99
CA ASP A 291 11.61 -2.70 7.42
C ASP A 291 12.47 -3.54 8.37
N THR A 292 13.32 -4.41 7.85
CA THR A 292 14.26 -5.20 8.67
C THR A 292 15.69 -4.70 8.50
N LYS A 293 16.60 -5.18 9.36
CA LYS A 293 18.03 -4.93 9.22
C LYS A 293 18.63 -5.54 7.95
N GLU A 294 17.90 -6.46 7.33
CA GLU A 294 18.29 -7.21 6.13
C GLU A 294 17.86 -6.52 4.84
N VAL A 295 17.36 -5.28 4.88
CA VAL A 295 16.85 -4.53 3.71
C VAL A 295 17.85 -4.50 2.54
N GLU A 296 19.15 -4.51 2.80
CA GLU A 296 20.18 -4.61 1.75
C GLU A 296 20.25 -6.00 1.10
N ASN A 297 19.73 -7.04 1.76
CA ASN A 297 19.80 -8.44 1.32
C ASN A 297 18.52 -8.89 0.60
N GLN A 298 17.84 -7.95 -0.08
CA GLN A 298 16.71 -8.33 -0.93
C GLN A 298 17.09 -9.33 -2.00
N SER A 299 16.16 -10.22 -2.36
CA SER A 299 16.33 -11.15 -3.47
C SER A 299 15.82 -10.53 -4.76
N TYR A 300 16.70 -10.41 -5.76
CA TYR A 300 16.28 -9.92 -7.07
C TYR A 300 15.19 -10.81 -7.71
N GLU A 301 15.28 -12.14 -7.57
CA GLU A 301 14.28 -13.06 -8.13
C GLU A 301 12.91 -12.92 -7.45
N ARG A 302 12.86 -12.70 -6.12
CA ARG A 302 11.59 -12.40 -5.44
C ARG A 302 11.02 -11.06 -5.90
N VAL A 303 11.85 -10.03 -5.94
CA VAL A 303 11.44 -8.69 -6.39
C VAL A 303 10.94 -8.74 -7.84
N GLU A 304 11.66 -9.38 -8.74
CA GLU A 304 11.22 -9.55 -10.13
C GLU A 304 9.87 -10.27 -10.20
N PHE A 305 9.69 -11.33 -9.42
CA PHE A 305 8.42 -12.05 -9.35
C PHE A 305 7.26 -11.17 -8.85
N ILE A 306 7.47 -10.36 -7.82
CA ILE A 306 6.46 -9.42 -7.30
C ILE A 306 6.01 -8.47 -8.41
N PHE A 307 6.95 -7.86 -9.13
CA PHE A 307 6.63 -6.93 -10.21
C PHE A 307 6.08 -7.63 -11.47
N GLU A 308 6.38 -8.90 -11.69
CA GLU A 308 5.67 -9.71 -12.70
C GLU A 308 4.21 -9.91 -12.34
N ARG A 309 3.87 -10.19 -11.07
CA ARG A 309 2.47 -10.28 -10.58
C ARG A 309 1.71 -8.97 -10.74
N ILE A 310 2.37 -7.85 -10.45
CA ILE A 310 1.82 -6.52 -10.70
C ILE A 310 1.50 -6.34 -12.20
N ASN A 311 2.45 -6.70 -13.07
CA ASN A 311 2.26 -6.61 -14.52
C ASN A 311 1.13 -7.54 -15.04
N GLU A 312 1.03 -8.75 -14.51
CA GLU A 312 -0.06 -9.68 -14.83
C GLU A 312 -1.43 -9.08 -14.45
N THR A 313 -1.54 -8.51 -13.25
CA THR A 313 -2.76 -7.86 -12.78
C THR A 313 -3.13 -6.64 -13.64
N GLY A 314 -2.18 -5.74 -13.91
CA GLY A 314 -2.42 -4.57 -14.76
C GLY A 314 -2.89 -4.95 -16.18
N LYS A 315 -2.30 -6.01 -16.77
CA LYS A 315 -2.72 -6.55 -18.07
C LYS A 315 -4.12 -7.17 -18.02
N ARG A 316 -4.44 -7.92 -16.96
CA ARG A 316 -5.76 -8.52 -16.77
C ARG A 316 -6.84 -7.45 -16.63
N MET A 317 -6.58 -6.42 -15.84
CA MET A 317 -7.48 -5.28 -15.69
C MET A 317 -7.54 -4.39 -16.93
N ASN A 318 -6.53 -4.48 -17.81
CA ASN A 318 -6.38 -3.63 -19.01
C ASN A 318 -6.36 -2.12 -18.66
N VAL A 319 -5.60 -1.76 -17.62
CA VAL A 319 -5.42 -0.38 -17.14
C VAL A 319 -3.94 -0.03 -16.99
N PRO A 320 -3.58 1.28 -16.97
CA PRO A 320 -2.23 1.69 -16.60
C PRO A 320 -1.84 1.24 -15.20
N VAL A 321 -0.54 0.99 -15.00
CA VAL A 321 0.02 0.66 -13.69
C VAL A 321 0.82 1.85 -13.15
N MET A 322 0.49 2.25 -11.93
CA MET A 322 1.26 3.14 -11.09
C MET A 322 1.78 2.31 -9.91
N VAL A 323 3.08 2.18 -9.75
CA VAL A 323 3.63 1.64 -8.50
C VAL A 323 3.62 2.78 -7.48
N GLY A 324 2.61 2.78 -6.63
CA GLY A 324 2.33 3.85 -5.67
C GLY A 324 3.39 3.95 -4.58
N GLU A 325 3.93 2.80 -4.18
CA GLU A 325 5.04 2.73 -3.25
C GLU A 325 6.03 1.62 -3.60
N TRP A 326 7.29 1.95 -3.40
CA TRP A 326 8.44 1.04 -3.50
C TRP A 326 9.65 1.67 -2.80
N GLY A 327 10.62 0.85 -2.46
CA GLY A 327 11.89 1.34 -1.90
C GLY A 327 11.94 1.21 -0.39
N ALA A 328 11.52 2.22 0.37
CA ALA A 328 11.71 2.30 1.84
C ALA A 328 13.18 2.02 2.24
N PHE A 329 14.11 2.47 1.39
CA PHE A 329 15.53 2.16 1.58
C PHE A 329 16.15 3.04 2.66
N ASN A 330 17.06 2.43 3.40
CA ASN A 330 17.95 3.13 4.32
C ASN A 330 19.35 2.51 4.20
N GLY A 331 20.39 3.31 4.41
CA GLY A 331 21.76 2.84 4.32
C GLY A 331 22.55 3.38 3.14
N LYS A 332 23.88 3.26 3.23
CA LYS A 332 24.84 3.94 2.34
C LYS A 332 25.68 2.96 1.50
N SER A 333 25.29 1.69 1.46
CA SER A 333 26.07 0.66 0.77
C SER A 333 25.92 0.72 -0.74
N GLU A 334 26.95 0.25 -1.47
CA GLU A 334 26.89 0.04 -2.91
C GLU A 334 25.81 -0.97 -3.30
N LYS A 335 25.52 -1.93 -2.42
CA LYS A 335 24.47 -2.93 -2.64
C LYS A 335 23.10 -2.28 -2.69
N MET A 336 22.83 -1.26 -1.85
CA MET A 336 21.58 -0.50 -1.89
C MET A 336 21.42 0.25 -3.22
N VAL A 337 22.49 0.82 -3.75
CA VAL A 337 22.50 1.46 -5.08
C VAL A 337 22.17 0.44 -6.17
N GLU A 338 22.74 -0.75 -6.10
CA GLU A 338 22.47 -1.83 -7.06
C GLU A 338 21.02 -2.30 -6.98
N ASN A 339 20.49 -2.55 -5.78
CA ASN A 339 19.11 -2.91 -5.55
C ASN A 339 18.14 -1.87 -6.15
N THR A 340 18.43 -0.59 -5.92
CA THR A 340 17.64 0.51 -6.48
C THR A 340 17.64 0.50 -8.01
N ARG A 341 18.80 0.28 -8.65
CA ARG A 341 18.91 0.20 -10.11
C ARG A 341 18.14 -0.99 -10.67
N GLN A 342 18.19 -2.13 -10.00
CA GLN A 342 17.44 -3.32 -10.40
C GLN A 342 15.93 -3.04 -10.43
N LEU A 343 15.38 -2.37 -9.40
CA LEU A 343 13.97 -1.96 -9.37
C LEU A 343 13.62 -0.99 -10.49
N LEU A 344 14.44 0.04 -10.71
CA LEU A 344 14.21 0.99 -11.80
C LEU A 344 14.22 0.31 -13.18
N ASN A 345 15.10 -0.67 -13.40
CA ASN A 345 15.11 -1.47 -14.62
C ASN A 345 13.83 -2.29 -14.81
N LEU A 346 13.21 -2.78 -13.71
CA LEU A 346 11.91 -3.46 -13.77
C LEU A 346 10.80 -2.50 -14.16
N PHE A 347 10.80 -1.28 -13.62
CA PHE A 347 9.81 -0.25 -13.99
C PHE A 347 9.93 0.14 -15.46
N GLU A 348 11.14 0.30 -15.98
CA GLU A 348 11.37 0.55 -17.42
C GLU A 348 10.91 -0.64 -18.27
N ARG A 349 11.28 -1.87 -17.89
CA ARG A 349 10.89 -3.10 -18.59
C ARG A 349 9.38 -3.27 -18.70
N PHE A 350 8.64 -2.97 -17.66
CA PHE A 350 7.19 -3.12 -17.61
C PHE A 350 6.44 -1.84 -17.99
N ASN A 351 7.15 -0.74 -18.24
CA ASN A 351 6.57 0.58 -18.51
C ASN A 351 5.65 1.07 -17.39
N PHE A 352 6.10 0.93 -16.15
CA PHE A 352 5.36 1.39 -14.97
C PHE A 352 5.70 2.85 -14.64
N SER A 353 4.67 3.64 -14.33
CA SER A 353 4.85 4.85 -13.55
C SER A 353 5.09 4.48 -12.09
N ASN A 354 5.83 5.32 -11.35
CA ASN A 354 6.14 4.98 -9.96
C ASN A 354 6.35 6.23 -9.09
N THR A 355 6.12 6.07 -7.78
CA THR A 355 6.48 7.02 -6.72
C THR A 355 7.26 6.33 -5.64
N TYR A 356 8.45 6.87 -5.31
CA TYR A 356 9.34 6.33 -4.29
C TYR A 356 8.82 6.59 -2.87
N TRP A 357 8.81 5.60 -2.00
CA TRP A 357 8.51 5.71 -0.57
C TRP A 357 9.79 5.75 0.27
N ALA A 358 10.06 6.83 1.02
CA ALA A 358 9.35 8.08 0.99
C ALA A 358 10.35 9.24 1.05
N PHE A 359 9.90 10.44 0.74
CA PHE A 359 10.72 11.64 0.95
C PHE A 359 10.88 11.93 2.44
N TYR A 360 12.13 12.16 2.84
CA TYR A 360 12.52 12.69 4.16
C TYR A 360 13.64 13.70 4.02
N ASN A 361 13.80 14.58 5.02
CA ASN A 361 14.88 15.54 5.02
C ASN A 361 16.25 14.84 5.05
N GLY A 362 17.09 15.13 4.06
CA GLY A 362 18.42 14.52 3.93
C GLY A 362 18.49 13.36 2.94
N ILE A 363 17.36 12.89 2.37
CA ILE A 363 17.38 11.83 1.36
C ILE A 363 18.26 12.14 0.16
N GLY A 364 18.37 13.43 -0.20
CA GLY A 364 19.26 13.89 -1.26
C GLY A 364 20.74 13.60 -1.04
N ASP A 365 21.16 13.27 0.18
CA ASP A 365 22.54 12.90 0.52
C ASP A 365 22.77 11.38 0.50
N GLU A 366 21.71 10.59 0.30
CA GLU A 366 21.82 9.13 0.28
C GLU A 366 22.36 8.63 -1.08
N PRO A 367 23.38 7.75 -1.08
CA PRO A 367 24.01 7.27 -2.33
C PRO A 367 23.04 6.62 -3.30
N TYR A 368 22.11 5.81 -2.83
CA TYR A 368 21.11 5.15 -3.68
C TYR A 368 20.19 6.17 -4.34
N PHE A 369 19.85 7.24 -3.63
CA PHE A 369 19.01 8.30 -4.16
C PHE A 369 19.75 9.12 -5.22
N GLN A 370 20.95 9.60 -4.92
CA GLN A 370 21.77 10.39 -5.83
C GLN A 370 22.22 9.62 -7.08
N ASN A 371 22.59 8.35 -6.92
CA ASN A 371 23.26 7.58 -7.98
C ASN A 371 22.30 6.67 -8.77
N ALA A 372 21.06 6.54 -8.34
CA ALA A 372 20.06 5.74 -9.03
C ALA A 372 18.74 6.45 -9.29
N ILE A 373 18.11 7.07 -8.26
CA ILE A 373 16.76 7.64 -8.39
C ILE A 373 16.79 8.99 -9.10
N VAL A 374 17.72 9.89 -8.72
CA VAL A 374 17.83 11.20 -9.36
C VAL A 374 18.44 11.05 -10.74
N ARG A 375 17.74 11.48 -11.76
CA ARG A 375 18.27 11.55 -13.13
C ARG A 375 19.23 12.73 -13.22
N GLN A 376 20.49 12.45 -13.51
CA GLN A 376 21.51 13.45 -13.81
C GLN A 376 21.30 14.05 -15.21
#